data_6d62c179d8529fdcef2da1d99f006a8f
#
_entry.id   6d62c179d8529fdcef2da1d99f006a8f
#
_cell.length_a   1.000
_cell.length_b   1.000
_cell.length_c   1.000
_cell.angle_alpha   90.00
_cell.angle_beta   90.00
_cell.angle_gamma   90.00
#
_symmetry.space_group_name_H-M   'P 1'
#
loop_
_entity.id
_entity.type
_entity.pdbx_description
1 polymer ?
#
loop_
_entity_poly.entity_id
_entity_poly.type
_entity_poly.pdbx_seq_one_letter_code
_entity_poly.pdbx_strand_id
1 'polypeptide(L)'
;LAIVRALAMEPEVMLFDEPTSALDPEMVGEVLDVMRELARDGMTMIVVTHEMGFAREVADRVIFMADGSIVEEGTPREIFDTPKEERTQNFLSKVL
;
A
#
# COMPACT_ATOMS: atom_id res chain seq x y z
N LEU A 1 -3.47 -4.63 7.91
CA LEU A 1 -2.22 -4.58 7.17
C LEU A 1 -2.48 -4.67 5.68
N ALA A 2 -1.94 -3.75 4.93
CA ALA A 2 -2.09 -3.73 3.48
C ALA A 2 -0.72 -3.89 2.82
N ILE A 3 -0.69 -4.64 1.72
CA ILE A 3 0.49 -4.76 0.88
C ILE A 3 0.22 -4.00 -0.41
N VAL A 4 1.09 -3.07 -0.71
CA VAL A 4 1.02 -2.26 -1.92
C VAL A 4 2.06 -2.76 -2.89
N ARG A 5 1.66 -3.01 -4.12
CA ARG A 5 2.55 -3.49 -5.15
C ARG A 5 2.49 -2.58 -6.36
N ALA A 6 3.65 -2.07 -6.77
CA ALA A 6 3.81 -1.32 -8.00
C ALA A 6 4.60 -2.20 -8.98
N LEU A 7 4.13 -2.30 -10.22
CA LEU A 7 4.76 -3.13 -11.23
C LEU A 7 5.67 -2.31 -12.11
N ALA A 8 6.85 -2.85 -12.37
CA ALA A 8 7.80 -2.27 -13.28
C ALA A 8 8.39 -3.35 -14.17
N MET A 9 9.00 -2.94 -15.26
CA MET A 9 9.65 -3.86 -16.21
C MET A 9 11.04 -4.27 -15.75
N GLU A 10 11.57 -3.61 -14.73
CA GLU A 10 12.88 -3.92 -14.20
C GLU A 10 12.84 -5.18 -13.33
N PRO A 11 13.89 -6.01 -13.39
CA PRO A 11 13.90 -7.26 -12.61
C PRO A 11 14.12 -7.08 -11.12
N GLU A 12 14.55 -5.91 -10.68
CA GLU A 12 14.78 -5.67 -9.27
C GLU A 12 13.49 -5.35 -8.52
N VAL A 13 13.33 -5.97 -7.37
CA VAL A 13 12.16 -5.76 -6.52
C VAL A 13 12.64 -5.22 -5.18
N MET A 14 12.08 -4.09 -4.75
CA MET A 14 12.37 -3.54 -3.43
C MET A 14 11.22 -3.83 -2.49
N LEU A 15 11.56 -4.28 -1.29
CA LEU A 15 10.57 -4.55 -0.23
C LEU A 15 10.68 -3.48 0.85
N PHE A 16 9.56 -2.83 1.12
CA PHE A 16 9.45 -1.85 2.21
C PHE A 16 8.45 -2.39 3.22
N ASP A 17 8.89 -2.60 4.45
CA ASP A 17 8.06 -3.13 5.51
C ASP A 17 7.75 -2.03 6.53
N GLU A 18 6.56 -1.45 6.41
CA GLU A 18 6.08 -0.36 7.26
C GLU A 18 7.12 0.76 7.42
N PRO A 19 7.57 1.36 6.30
CA PRO A 19 8.69 2.30 6.32
C PRO A 19 8.44 3.56 7.15
N THR A 20 7.18 3.87 7.46
CA THR A 20 6.83 5.07 8.21
C THR A 20 6.40 4.81 9.65
N SER A 21 6.38 3.56 10.09
CA SER A 21 5.77 3.19 11.38
C SER A 21 6.50 3.76 12.59
N ALA A 22 7.81 4.01 12.48
CA ALA A 22 8.63 4.52 13.59
C ALA A 22 9.08 5.96 13.37
N LEU A 23 8.51 6.67 12.39
CA LEU A 23 8.94 8.02 12.04
C LEU A 23 8.04 9.10 12.62
N ASP A 24 8.62 10.28 12.83
CA ASP A 24 7.85 11.46 13.18
C ASP A 24 6.94 11.86 12.02
N PRO A 25 5.77 12.46 12.28
CA PRO A 25 4.86 12.88 11.22
C PRO A 25 5.50 13.74 10.12
N GLU A 26 6.48 14.57 10.49
CA GLU A 26 7.17 15.41 9.51
C GLU A 26 8.00 14.59 8.53
N MET A 27 8.59 13.50 9.00
CA MET A 27 9.44 12.65 8.17
C MET A 27 8.62 11.66 7.33
N VAL A 28 7.42 11.33 7.76
CA VAL A 28 6.54 10.43 7.02
C VAL A 28 6.30 10.95 5.62
N GLY A 29 5.98 12.24 5.48
CA GLY A 29 5.75 12.86 4.18
C GLY A 29 6.95 12.76 3.25
N GLU A 30 8.16 13.00 3.79
CA GLU A 30 9.38 12.94 3.01
C GLU A 30 9.67 11.52 2.49
N VAL A 31 9.49 10.52 3.34
CA VAL A 31 9.70 9.13 2.96
C VAL A 31 8.71 8.71 1.89
N LEU A 32 7.44 9.06 2.08
CA LEU A 32 6.40 8.73 1.10
C LEU A 32 6.66 9.42 -0.26
N ASP A 33 7.18 10.65 -0.24
CA ASP A 33 7.52 11.35 -1.47
C ASP A 33 8.64 10.64 -2.24
N VAL A 34 9.66 10.15 -1.53
CA VAL A 34 10.73 9.38 -2.16
C VAL A 34 10.15 8.11 -2.80
N MET A 35 9.27 7.42 -2.09
CA MET A 35 8.64 6.21 -2.60
C MET A 35 7.76 6.49 -3.82
N ARG A 36 7.08 7.64 -3.85
CA ARG A 36 6.28 8.05 -5.02
C ARG A 36 7.18 8.24 -6.24
N GLU A 37 8.33 8.86 -6.05
CA GLU A 37 9.28 9.05 -7.15
C GLU A 37 9.81 7.73 -7.67
N LEU A 38 10.14 6.78 -6.78
CA LEU A 38 10.58 5.45 -7.19
C LEU A 38 9.51 4.74 -8.00
N ALA A 39 8.25 4.87 -7.60
CA ALA A 39 7.14 4.27 -8.32
C ALA A 39 6.97 4.89 -9.71
N ARG A 40 7.14 6.21 -9.83
CA ARG A 40 7.08 6.89 -11.13
C ARG A 40 8.20 6.45 -12.06
N ASP A 41 9.36 6.16 -11.50
CA ASP A 41 10.50 5.70 -12.29
C ASP A 41 10.35 4.25 -12.75
N GLY A 42 9.25 3.62 -12.41
CA GLY A 42 8.94 2.27 -12.87
C GLY A 42 9.57 1.16 -12.05
N MET A 43 9.99 1.47 -10.82
CA MET A 43 10.58 0.45 -9.96
C MET A 43 9.53 -0.50 -9.42
N THR A 44 9.82 -1.79 -9.45
CA THR A 44 8.93 -2.79 -8.83
C THR A 44 9.13 -2.76 -7.33
N MET A 45 8.04 -2.54 -6.60
CA MET A 45 8.08 -2.44 -5.15
C MET A 45 6.95 -3.24 -4.51
N ILE A 46 7.25 -3.84 -3.38
CA ILE A 46 6.24 -4.41 -2.49
C ILE A 46 6.31 -3.60 -1.20
N VAL A 47 5.21 -2.96 -0.84
CA VAL A 47 5.17 -2.08 0.34
C VAL A 47 4.13 -2.58 1.31
N VAL A 48 4.55 -2.88 2.53
CA VAL A 48 3.65 -3.25 3.63
C VAL A 48 3.42 -1.99 4.44
N THR A 49 2.19 -1.51 4.49
CA THR A 49 1.91 -0.20 5.08
C THR A 49 0.49 -0.08 5.62
N HIS A 50 0.32 0.82 6.58
CA HIS A 50 -1.00 1.28 7.04
C HIS A 50 -1.36 2.65 6.46
N GLU A 51 -0.49 3.23 5.63
CA GLU A 51 -0.72 4.51 4.98
C GLU A 51 -1.64 4.34 3.77
N MET A 52 -2.93 4.40 4.03
CA MET A 52 -3.93 4.07 3.00
C MET A 52 -4.00 5.10 1.89
N GLY A 53 -3.81 6.37 2.19
CA GLY A 53 -3.77 7.41 1.17
C GLY A 53 -2.64 7.20 0.17
N PHE A 54 -1.47 6.84 0.67
CA PHE A 54 -0.32 6.52 -0.17
C PHE A 54 -0.60 5.28 -1.02
N ALA A 55 -1.14 4.22 -0.41
CA ALA A 55 -1.47 3.00 -1.13
C ALA A 55 -2.44 3.28 -2.28
N ARG A 56 -3.48 4.08 -2.01
CA ARG A 56 -4.48 4.44 -3.02
C ARG A 56 -3.86 5.20 -4.18
N GLU A 57 -2.89 6.06 -3.89
CA GLU A 57 -2.27 6.93 -4.89
C GLU A 57 -1.31 6.18 -5.82
N VAL A 58 -0.48 5.30 -5.28
CA VAL A 58 0.65 4.74 -6.03
C VAL A 58 0.54 3.27 -6.39
N ALA A 59 -0.34 2.52 -5.76
CA ALA A 59 -0.41 1.09 -5.97
C ALA A 59 -1.06 0.73 -7.30
N ASP A 60 -0.53 -0.29 -7.97
CA ASP A 60 -1.20 -0.94 -9.09
C ASP A 60 -2.11 -2.04 -8.57
N ARG A 61 -1.71 -2.70 -7.50
CA ARG A 61 -2.48 -3.74 -6.83
C ARG A 61 -2.40 -3.54 -5.33
N VAL A 62 -3.51 -3.78 -4.64
CA VAL A 62 -3.59 -3.72 -3.20
C VAL A 62 -4.05 -5.06 -2.67
N ILE A 63 -3.35 -5.56 -1.67
CA ILE A 63 -3.67 -6.82 -1.01
C ILE A 63 -3.96 -6.51 0.45
N PHE A 64 -5.17 -6.80 0.89
CA PHE A 64 -5.54 -6.65 2.29
C PHE A 64 -5.32 -7.98 3.01
N MET A 65 -4.51 -7.95 4.05
CA MET A 65 -4.18 -9.15 4.82
C MET A 65 -4.61 -9.00 6.28
N ALA A 66 -5.08 -10.09 6.84
CA ALA A 66 -5.42 -10.16 8.25
C ALA A 66 -5.22 -11.58 8.76
N ASP A 67 -4.75 -11.70 10.00
CA ASP A 67 -4.53 -12.98 10.67
C ASP A 67 -3.68 -13.95 9.84
N GLY A 68 -2.68 -13.41 9.14
CA GLY A 68 -1.76 -14.22 8.35
C GLY A 68 -2.32 -14.71 7.02
N SER A 69 -3.48 -14.24 6.62
CA SER A 69 -4.13 -14.64 5.37
C SER A 69 -4.52 -13.46 4.51
N ILE A 70 -4.57 -13.69 3.21
CA ILE A 70 -5.09 -12.70 2.27
C ILE A 70 -6.61 -12.69 2.38
N VAL A 71 -7.16 -11.52 2.68
CA VAL A 71 -8.61 -11.33 2.78
C VAL A 71 -9.17 -10.93 1.44
N GLU A 72 -8.54 -9.94 0.81
CA GLU A 72 -9.03 -9.41 -0.46
C GLU A 72 -7.87 -8.83 -1.25
N GLU A 73 -7.94 -8.94 -2.58
CA GLU A 73 -6.94 -8.39 -3.48
C GLU A 73 -7.62 -7.75 -4.68
N GLY A 74 -7.09 -6.62 -5.14
CA GLY A 74 -7.64 -5.95 -6.31
C GLY A 74 -6.88 -4.68 -6.64
N THR A 75 -7.44 -3.90 -7.55
CA THR A 75 -6.93 -2.57 -7.84
C THR A 75 -7.23 -1.65 -6.66
N PRO A 76 -6.54 -0.49 -6.53
CA PRO A 76 -6.88 0.45 -5.47
C PRO A 76 -8.35 0.85 -5.49
N ARG A 77 -8.91 1.02 -6.67
CA ARG A 77 -10.33 1.37 -6.79
C ARG A 77 -11.24 0.30 -6.25
N GLU A 78 -10.93 -0.97 -6.54
CA GLU A 78 -11.75 -2.08 -6.06
C GLU A 78 -11.67 -2.22 -4.54
N ILE A 79 -10.48 -2.05 -3.97
CA ILE A 79 -10.27 -2.25 -2.53
C ILE A 79 -10.79 -1.07 -1.72
N PHE A 80 -10.55 0.17 -2.16
CA PHE A 80 -10.89 1.35 -1.37
C PHE A 80 -12.29 1.88 -1.63
N ASP A 81 -12.77 1.78 -2.86
CA ASP A 81 -14.07 2.35 -3.22
C ASP A 81 -15.20 1.31 -3.14
N THR A 82 -14.93 0.07 -3.52
CA THR A 82 -15.93 -0.99 -3.55
C THR A 82 -15.43 -2.30 -2.96
N PRO A 83 -14.97 -2.30 -1.69
CA PRO A 83 -14.48 -3.54 -1.08
C PRO A 83 -15.61 -4.57 -0.96
N LYS A 84 -15.31 -5.81 -1.27
CA LYS A 84 -16.28 -6.90 -1.28
C LYS A 84 -16.38 -7.61 0.05
N GLU A 85 -15.25 -7.72 0.76
CA GLU A 85 -15.22 -8.44 2.03
C GLU A 85 -15.60 -7.52 3.18
N GLU A 86 -16.44 -8.00 4.06
CA GLU A 86 -16.88 -7.22 5.24
C GLU A 86 -15.69 -6.80 6.09
N ARG A 87 -14.70 -7.66 6.21
CA ARG A 87 -13.51 -7.38 7.00
C ARG A 87 -12.71 -6.21 6.43
N THR A 88 -12.61 -6.13 5.11
CA THR A 88 -11.98 -5.00 4.42
C THR A 88 -12.77 -3.72 4.67
N GLN A 89 -14.08 -3.80 4.55
CA GLN A 89 -14.96 -2.66 4.78
C GLN A 89 -14.82 -2.13 6.21
N ASN A 90 -14.78 -3.02 7.19
CA ASN A 90 -14.63 -2.63 8.59
C ASN A 90 -13.27 -1.98 8.86
N PHE A 91 -12.21 -2.54 8.29
CA PHE A 91 -10.87 -1.97 8.43
C PHE A 91 -10.82 -0.56 7.86
N LEU A 92 -11.31 -0.37 6.64
CA LEU A 92 -11.26 0.93 5.97
C LEU A 92 -12.12 1.96 6.68
N SER A 93 -13.23 1.56 7.27
CA SER A 93 -14.08 2.49 8.02
C SER A 93 -13.38 3.05 9.26
N LYS A 94 -12.37 2.35 9.78
CA LYS A 94 -11.64 2.78 10.96
C LYS A 94 -10.43 3.66 10.62
N VAL A 95 -9.86 3.50 9.43
CA VAL A 95 -8.61 4.20 9.06
C VAL A 95 -8.82 5.32 8.05
N LEU A 96 -9.99 5.42 7.45
CA LEU A 96 -10.30 6.47 6.48
C LEU A 96 -11.27 7.52 7.02
#